data_76a96ed874792c63e26a8d724a083421
#
_entry.id   76a96ed874792c63e26a8d724a083421
#
_cell.length_a   1.000
_cell.length_b   1.000
_cell.length_c   1.000
_cell.angle_alpha   90.00
_cell.angle_beta   90.00
_cell.angle_gamma   90.00
#
_symmetry.space_group_name_H-M   'P 1'
#
loop_
_entity.id
_entity.type
_entity.pdbx_description
1 polymer ?
#
loop_
_entity_poly.entity_id
_entity_poly.type
_entity_poly.pdbx_seq_one_letter_code
_entity_poly.pdbx_strand_id
1 'polypeptide(L)'
;MYWPYLLLLTLLLQTPAPRQQPQQQQPARPEDRGSITGYIVRMGTGDALSKSTVTITTYNAARNQSYTATSTTGGQFSFQNLEPGQYRLAATRAGYVRMEYGARSPSRPGLPITLSPGQRLTNIVLQLMPAGTITGRVFDRDGEPLANVNVEALKYSYQEGQRIMNVVQTARTNDLGEYRLFWLQPGQYFVSATPTDGQRGALLNALAVAGPGIAGVMDDIIANRGGGGRGGGRGNPGGAQRGGPPQATPATPQIPSDGQDQTVEGYVPVYYPGTTDAQSAATINLQPGVLFSGVDLTVAAVRTLRVQGQVINGVTGQPAQNANVMLLPVQRVAGGGGFRGGLRNPGNFRTRVNQGAFEIRGVVPGSYEIIAVLNDRNNRMTARLPLEIGNSDVQNVSLIASPGFTLSGRLVIEGQQSGTGNQDLSRVRVMLRPDSAAQMAGGAPAAPVQADGTFTLQQVGRDDYRLSIGGMPRNAYVKMARYSGTDVMNEGLRLDRQPSGPLDILISTNTGIADGVVQNDKQEASVNVTVVLIPDAERRSRFDLYRTASTDATGHFHIEGVAPGDYHVFSWENVENGAWQDPDFIRQFEDRGKPIRINESGTSNIELRVIPPQV
;
A
#
# COMPACT_ATOMS: atom_id res chain seq x y z
N MET A 1 -92.59 15.24 12.43
CA MET A 1 -91.64 16.01 13.20
C MET A 1 -90.28 15.29 13.08
N TYR A 2 -89.41 15.69 12.14
CA TYR A 2 -88.13 15.10 11.91
C TYR A 2 -87.09 16.22 12.03
N TRP A 3 -86.17 16.06 12.93
CA TRP A 3 -85.01 16.99 13.13
C TRP A 3 -83.78 16.29 12.60
N PRO A 4 -83.01 16.85 11.64
CA PRO A 4 -81.76 16.29 11.21
C PRO A 4 -80.58 16.88 12.02
N TYR A 5 -79.77 15.98 12.55
CA TYR A 5 -78.47 16.34 13.17
C TYR A 5 -77.44 16.74 12.08
N LEU A 6 -76.94 17.97 12.18
CA LEU A 6 -75.83 18.47 11.37
C LEU A 6 -74.53 18.09 12.06
N LEU A 7 -73.80 17.16 11.55
CA LEU A 7 -72.46 16.79 11.98
C LEU A 7 -71.45 17.77 11.35
N LEU A 8 -70.90 18.65 12.14
CA LEU A 8 -69.83 19.58 11.75
C LEU A 8 -68.50 18.83 11.82
N LEU A 9 -67.93 18.49 10.63
CA LEU A 9 -66.63 17.89 10.47
C LEU A 9 -65.55 18.97 10.50
N THR A 10 -64.89 19.18 11.68
CA THR A 10 -63.72 20.07 11.78
C THR A 10 -62.48 19.42 11.22
N LEU A 11 -62.06 19.86 10.03
CA LEU A 11 -60.83 19.49 9.38
C LEU A 11 -59.66 20.21 10.12
N LEU A 12 -58.93 19.47 10.94
CA LEU A 12 -57.69 19.93 11.55
C LEU A 12 -56.61 19.96 10.45
N LEU A 13 -56.31 21.13 9.93
CA LEU A 13 -55.15 21.40 9.10
C LEU A 13 -53.89 21.21 9.96
N GLN A 14 -53.24 20.07 9.87
CA GLN A 14 -51.90 19.87 10.40
C GLN A 14 -50.93 20.66 9.55
N THR A 15 -50.42 21.76 10.06
CA THR A 15 -49.25 22.47 9.51
C THR A 15 -48.05 21.54 9.63
N PRO A 16 -47.28 21.29 8.54
CA PRO A 16 -46.05 20.50 8.64
C PRO A 16 -45.06 21.25 9.53
N ALA A 17 -44.45 20.53 10.50
CA ALA A 17 -43.40 21.01 11.34
C ALA A 17 -42.26 21.61 10.49
N PRO A 18 -41.68 22.77 10.84
CA PRO A 18 -40.59 23.35 10.10
C PRO A 18 -39.42 22.38 10.12
N ARG A 19 -38.95 21.97 8.91
CA ARG A 19 -37.70 21.26 8.72
C ARG A 19 -36.60 22.07 9.38
N GLN A 20 -35.99 21.54 10.41
CA GLN A 20 -34.76 22.09 10.96
C GLN A 20 -33.70 22.09 9.82
N GLN A 21 -33.43 23.28 9.29
CA GLN A 21 -32.28 23.50 8.43
C GLN A 21 -31.03 23.12 9.23
N PRO A 22 -30.03 22.43 8.61
CA PRO A 22 -28.75 22.21 9.25
C PRO A 22 -28.24 23.58 9.73
N GLN A 23 -27.99 23.72 11.02
CA GLN A 23 -27.40 24.94 11.58
C GLN A 23 -26.07 25.15 10.86
N GLN A 24 -26.02 26.13 9.97
CA GLN A 24 -24.76 26.68 9.49
C GLN A 24 -24.02 27.17 10.72
N GLN A 25 -22.92 26.50 11.08
CA GLN A 25 -22.02 26.97 12.12
C GLN A 25 -21.62 28.40 11.78
N GLN A 26 -22.13 29.35 12.54
CA GLN A 26 -21.73 30.75 12.44
C GLN A 26 -20.20 30.82 12.68
N PRO A 27 -19.45 31.60 11.93
CA PRO A 27 -18.03 31.79 12.18
C PRO A 27 -17.84 32.29 13.62
N ALA A 28 -16.87 31.71 14.35
CA ALA A 28 -16.57 32.03 15.72
C ALA A 28 -16.35 33.55 15.87
N ARG A 29 -16.93 34.14 16.92
CA ARG A 29 -16.78 35.56 17.21
C ARG A 29 -15.31 35.88 17.48
N PRO A 30 -14.82 37.10 17.22
CA PRO A 30 -13.43 37.47 17.49
C PRO A 30 -12.97 37.20 18.93
N GLU A 31 -13.85 37.33 19.89
CA GLU A 31 -13.64 37.05 21.30
C GLU A 31 -13.48 35.57 21.65
N ASP A 32 -14.04 34.69 20.80
CA ASP A 32 -13.95 33.24 20.99
C ASP A 32 -12.63 32.65 20.39
N ARG A 33 -11.86 33.45 19.67
CA ARG A 33 -10.63 32.99 19.05
C ARG A 33 -9.49 32.83 20.04
N GLY A 34 -8.84 31.70 19.99
CA GLY A 34 -7.75 31.35 20.88
C GLY A 34 -6.37 31.39 20.20
N SER A 35 -5.37 30.99 20.95
CA SER A 35 -3.99 30.90 20.47
C SER A 35 -3.26 29.66 20.99
N ILE A 36 -2.30 29.16 20.20
CA ILE A 36 -1.41 28.06 20.58
C ILE A 36 0.02 28.52 20.39
N THR A 37 0.81 28.50 21.47
CA THR A 37 2.23 28.86 21.44
C THR A 37 3.08 27.75 22.08
N GLY A 38 4.31 27.60 21.61
CA GLY A 38 5.18 26.56 22.14
C GLY A 38 6.57 26.60 21.58
N TYR A 39 7.29 25.51 21.77
CA TYR A 39 8.70 25.34 21.42
C TYR A 39 8.91 24.06 20.63
N ILE A 40 9.80 24.14 19.65
CA ILE A 40 10.34 22.97 18.95
C ILE A 40 11.72 22.70 19.51
N VAL A 41 11.92 21.47 19.99
CA VAL A 41 13.20 21.06 20.58
C VAL A 41 13.68 19.74 19.99
N ARG A 42 14.99 19.51 20.11
CA ARG A 42 15.61 18.24 19.73
C ARG A 42 15.29 17.16 20.78
N MET A 43 14.82 16.03 20.32
CA MET A 43 14.60 14.86 21.19
C MET A 43 15.94 14.38 21.78
N GLY A 44 15.95 14.12 23.08
CA GLY A 44 17.11 13.66 23.84
C GLY A 44 17.95 14.77 24.47
N THR A 45 18.20 15.90 23.79
CA THR A 45 19.01 17.02 24.34
C THR A 45 18.19 18.21 24.82
N GLY A 46 16.98 18.40 24.26
CA GLY A 46 16.15 19.57 24.56
C GLY A 46 16.59 20.87 23.88
N ASP A 47 17.60 20.82 23.01
CA ASP A 47 18.09 22.00 22.28
C ASP A 47 16.98 22.62 21.41
N ALA A 48 16.88 23.94 21.44
CA ALA A 48 15.92 24.68 20.65
C ALA A 48 16.18 24.56 19.14
N LEU A 49 15.15 24.27 18.37
CA LEU A 49 15.24 24.07 16.93
C LEU A 49 14.61 25.25 16.18
N SER A 50 15.44 26.11 15.61
CA SER A 50 15.03 27.19 14.72
C SER A 50 14.69 26.68 13.31
N LYS A 51 13.96 27.49 12.53
CA LYS A 51 13.61 27.21 11.13
C LYS A 51 12.87 25.87 10.94
N SER A 52 12.17 25.41 11.96
CA SER A 52 11.26 24.27 11.84
C SER A 52 9.91 24.74 11.31
N THR A 53 9.36 24.05 10.33
CA THR A 53 8.00 24.29 9.84
C THR A 53 7.01 23.58 10.75
N VAL A 54 6.15 24.35 11.41
CA VAL A 54 5.09 23.85 12.28
C VAL A 54 3.76 23.97 11.56
N THR A 55 3.00 22.91 11.51
CA THR A 55 1.68 22.86 10.85
C THR A 55 0.63 22.44 11.86
N ILE A 56 -0.46 23.19 11.95
CA ILE A 56 -1.64 22.84 12.73
C ILE A 56 -2.81 22.63 11.80
N THR A 57 -3.53 21.52 11.96
CA THR A 57 -4.66 21.14 11.11
C THR A 57 -5.87 20.83 11.99
N THR A 58 -7.06 21.28 11.59
CA THR A 58 -8.31 20.94 12.29
C THR A 58 -8.55 19.43 12.27
N TYR A 59 -8.97 18.89 13.42
CA TYR A 59 -9.25 17.46 13.59
C TYR A 59 -10.76 17.25 13.62
N ASN A 60 -11.25 16.26 12.85
CA ASN A 60 -12.68 15.93 12.74
C ASN A 60 -13.61 17.09 12.32
N ALA A 61 -13.09 18.14 11.68
CA ALA A 61 -13.90 19.22 11.16
C ALA A 61 -14.46 18.89 9.76
N ALA A 62 -15.63 19.43 9.46
CA ALA A 62 -16.24 19.31 8.13
C ALA A 62 -15.39 19.95 7.02
N ARG A 63 -14.49 20.89 7.39
CA ARG A 63 -13.49 21.50 6.52
C ARG A 63 -12.12 21.35 7.15
N ASN A 64 -11.20 20.69 6.47
CA ASN A 64 -9.81 20.62 6.89
C ASN A 64 -9.13 21.97 6.65
N GLN A 65 -8.94 22.75 7.72
CA GLN A 65 -8.15 23.98 7.69
C GLN A 65 -6.74 23.67 8.21
N SER A 66 -5.73 24.22 7.55
CA SER A 66 -4.32 24.04 7.92
C SER A 66 -3.65 25.41 8.00
N TYR A 67 -2.91 25.63 9.09
CA TYR A 67 -2.11 26.83 9.31
C TYR A 67 -0.65 26.43 9.50
N THR A 68 0.26 27.29 9.05
CA THR A 68 1.70 27.01 9.11
C THR A 68 2.42 28.18 9.77
N ALA A 69 3.38 27.86 10.63
CA ALA A 69 4.30 28.81 11.25
C ALA A 69 5.73 28.28 11.17
N THR A 70 6.69 29.18 11.27
CA THR A 70 8.14 28.81 11.32
C THR A 70 8.68 29.15 12.70
N SER A 71 9.46 28.22 13.31
CA SER A 71 10.05 28.46 14.60
C SER A 71 11.17 29.51 14.55
N THR A 72 11.24 30.36 15.57
CA THR A 72 12.26 31.39 15.76
C THR A 72 13.62 30.79 16.16
N THR A 73 14.63 31.65 16.37
CA THR A 73 15.97 31.23 16.83
C THR A 73 15.93 30.46 18.16
N GLY A 74 15.01 30.84 19.08
CA GLY A 74 14.78 30.11 20.33
C GLY A 74 13.83 28.91 20.22
N GLY A 75 13.52 28.46 19.00
CA GLY A 75 12.60 27.32 18.76
C GLY A 75 11.12 27.66 18.95
N GLN A 76 10.77 28.91 19.26
CA GLN A 76 9.39 29.31 19.52
C GLN A 76 8.53 29.32 18.27
N PHE A 77 7.28 28.89 18.38
CA PHE A 77 6.23 29.04 17.36
C PHE A 77 4.96 29.63 17.98
N SER A 78 4.13 30.27 17.15
CA SER A 78 2.87 30.87 17.56
C SER A 78 1.83 30.79 16.47
N PHE A 79 0.62 30.38 16.85
CA PHE A 79 -0.60 30.49 16.06
C PHE A 79 -1.59 31.37 16.83
N GLN A 80 -2.09 32.38 16.16
CA GLN A 80 -3.06 33.33 16.70
C GLN A 80 -4.38 33.24 15.95
N ASN A 81 -5.45 33.71 16.56
CA ASN A 81 -6.77 33.80 15.93
C ASN A 81 -7.34 32.46 15.47
N LEU A 82 -7.05 31.38 16.20
CA LEU A 82 -7.59 30.05 15.93
C LEU A 82 -9.05 29.96 16.43
N GLU A 83 -9.89 29.28 15.64
CA GLU A 83 -11.25 28.95 16.07
C GLU A 83 -11.24 27.87 17.16
N PRO A 84 -12.21 27.87 18.09
CA PRO A 84 -12.34 26.77 19.05
C PRO A 84 -12.53 25.44 18.35
N GLY A 85 -11.87 24.39 18.85
CA GLY A 85 -11.94 23.07 18.21
C GLY A 85 -10.80 22.16 18.57
N GLN A 86 -10.74 21.01 17.91
CA GLN A 86 -9.64 20.06 18.04
C GLN A 86 -8.66 20.22 16.90
N TYR A 87 -7.37 20.16 17.23
CA TYR A 87 -6.28 20.36 16.29
C TYR A 87 -5.23 19.26 16.39
N ARG A 88 -4.62 18.92 15.26
CA ARG A 88 -3.35 18.17 15.19
C ARG A 88 -2.22 19.12 14.92
N LEU A 89 -1.15 18.99 15.68
CA LEU A 89 0.07 19.78 15.54
C LEU A 89 1.21 18.87 15.09
N ALA A 90 1.89 19.26 14.03
CA ALA A 90 3.05 18.54 13.49
C ALA A 90 4.19 19.51 13.20
N ALA A 91 5.44 19.04 13.28
CA ALA A 91 6.58 19.82 12.85
C ALA A 91 7.53 19.01 11.97
N THR A 92 8.20 19.73 11.05
CA THR A 92 9.21 19.20 10.13
C THR A 92 10.42 20.12 10.12
N ARG A 93 11.62 19.55 9.94
CA ARG A 93 12.88 20.26 9.75
C ARG A 93 13.85 19.40 8.94
N ALA A 94 14.69 20.01 8.11
CA ALA A 94 15.77 19.31 7.42
C ALA A 94 16.70 18.59 8.41
N GLY A 95 17.00 17.31 8.17
CA GLY A 95 17.79 16.46 9.06
C GLY A 95 17.03 15.87 10.26
N TYR A 96 15.73 16.10 10.34
CA TYR A 96 14.85 15.56 11.39
C TYR A 96 13.66 14.82 10.78
N VAL A 97 13.16 13.86 11.52
CA VAL A 97 11.93 13.15 11.17
C VAL A 97 10.73 14.01 11.53
N ARG A 98 9.70 14.01 10.67
CA ARG A 98 8.42 14.65 10.98
C ARG A 98 7.80 14.02 12.22
N MET A 99 7.44 14.85 13.20
CA MET A 99 6.79 14.41 14.43
C MET A 99 5.49 15.15 14.65
N GLU A 100 4.53 14.47 15.28
CA GLU A 100 3.28 15.06 15.75
C GLU A 100 3.31 15.24 17.28
N TYR A 101 2.57 16.22 17.78
CA TYR A 101 2.48 16.48 19.21
C TYR A 101 1.94 15.26 19.96
N GLY A 102 2.64 14.84 21.02
CA GLY A 102 2.26 13.68 21.82
C GLY A 102 2.55 12.32 21.15
N ALA A 103 3.10 12.31 19.91
CA ALA A 103 3.54 11.07 19.27
C ALA A 103 4.83 10.55 19.91
N ARG A 104 4.87 9.27 20.24
CA ARG A 104 6.07 8.61 20.80
C ARG A 104 7.03 8.13 19.71
N SER A 105 6.54 7.92 18.49
CA SER A 105 7.33 7.54 17.32
C SER A 105 6.81 8.19 16.05
N PRO A 106 7.63 8.32 15.01
CA PRO A 106 7.23 8.94 13.73
C PRO A 106 6.09 8.22 13.00
N SER A 107 5.93 6.94 13.24
CA SER A 107 4.90 6.10 12.61
C SER A 107 3.53 6.20 13.29
N ARG A 108 3.43 6.93 14.40
CA ARG A 108 2.20 7.06 15.18
C ARG A 108 1.56 8.42 15.03
N PRO A 109 0.23 8.48 15.03
CA PRO A 109 -0.48 9.74 15.11
C PRO A 109 -0.22 10.40 16.46
N GLY A 110 -0.15 11.72 16.45
CA GLY A 110 -0.10 12.52 17.67
C GLY A 110 -1.45 12.63 18.37
N LEU A 111 -1.42 13.21 19.57
CA LEU A 111 -2.61 13.52 20.32
C LEU A 111 -3.27 14.79 19.79
N PRO A 112 -4.59 14.85 19.71
CA PRO A 112 -5.29 16.07 19.37
C PRO A 112 -5.17 17.09 20.52
N ILE A 113 -5.03 18.36 20.17
CA ILE A 113 -5.05 19.50 21.11
C ILE A 113 -6.45 20.09 21.05
N THR A 114 -7.15 20.16 22.18
CA THR A 114 -8.45 20.83 22.30
C THR A 114 -8.24 22.28 22.67
N LEU A 115 -8.78 23.20 21.88
CA LEU A 115 -8.78 24.64 22.12
C LEU A 115 -10.20 25.10 22.43
N SER A 116 -10.45 25.54 23.68
CA SER A 116 -11.73 26.11 24.09
C SER A 116 -11.89 27.57 23.61
N PRO A 117 -13.12 28.12 23.57
CA PRO A 117 -13.34 29.52 23.20
C PRO A 117 -12.48 30.48 24.03
N GLY A 118 -11.76 31.40 23.36
CA GLY A 118 -10.88 32.40 23.99
C GLY A 118 -9.63 31.84 24.68
N GLN A 119 -9.41 30.53 24.65
CA GLN A 119 -8.31 29.87 25.35
C GLN A 119 -6.95 30.21 24.72
N ARG A 120 -5.97 30.43 25.58
CA ARG A 120 -4.55 30.60 25.20
C ARG A 120 -3.75 29.42 25.75
N LEU A 121 -3.38 28.50 24.86
CA LEU A 121 -2.50 27.39 25.22
C LEU A 121 -1.04 27.82 25.02
N THR A 122 -0.28 27.77 26.11
CA THR A 122 1.14 28.13 26.13
C THR A 122 1.98 26.91 26.47
N ASN A 123 3.29 27.01 26.19
CA ASN A 123 4.28 25.98 26.55
C ASN A 123 4.05 24.60 25.94
N ILE A 124 3.44 24.55 24.76
CA ILE A 124 3.35 23.30 23.99
C ILE A 124 4.76 22.94 23.50
N VAL A 125 5.29 21.81 23.96
CA VAL A 125 6.63 21.33 23.54
C VAL A 125 6.46 20.21 22.53
N LEU A 126 7.05 20.39 21.35
CA LEU A 126 7.11 19.37 20.32
C LEU A 126 8.57 18.98 20.06
N GLN A 127 8.86 17.70 20.27
CA GLN A 127 10.21 17.15 20.12
C GLN A 127 10.40 16.57 18.73
N LEU A 128 11.45 16.99 18.03
CA LEU A 128 11.85 16.41 16.75
C LEU A 128 12.98 15.42 16.95
N MET A 129 12.83 14.25 16.34
CA MET A 129 13.82 13.17 16.36
C MET A 129 14.83 13.40 15.24
N PRO A 130 16.16 13.43 15.50
CA PRO A 130 17.15 13.51 14.46
C PRO A 130 17.06 12.29 13.52
N ALA A 131 17.15 12.52 12.21
CA ALA A 131 17.18 11.46 11.22
C ALA A 131 18.56 10.81 11.16
N GLY A 132 18.58 9.51 10.90
CA GLY A 132 19.81 8.77 10.69
C GLY A 132 20.29 8.80 9.23
N THR A 133 21.50 8.32 9.01
CA THR A 133 22.12 8.21 7.69
C THR A 133 22.88 6.89 7.59
N ILE A 134 22.79 6.19 6.45
CA ILE A 134 23.60 5.00 6.13
C ILE A 134 24.50 5.36 4.95
N THR A 135 25.79 5.01 5.03
CA THR A 135 26.78 5.25 3.98
C THR A 135 27.66 4.03 3.77
N GLY A 136 28.16 3.89 2.55
CA GLY A 136 29.08 2.83 2.17
C GLY A 136 29.54 2.99 0.73
N ARG A 137 30.18 1.96 0.22
CA ARG A 137 30.69 1.87 -1.17
C ARG A 137 30.19 0.61 -1.84
N VAL A 138 30.12 0.67 -3.16
CA VAL A 138 29.82 -0.50 -3.99
C VAL A 138 31.02 -0.79 -4.89
N PHE A 139 31.44 -2.05 -4.88
CA PHE A 139 32.57 -2.55 -5.65
C PHE A 139 32.13 -3.66 -6.59
N ASP A 140 32.91 -3.89 -7.63
CA ASP A 140 32.82 -5.12 -8.43
C ASP A 140 33.60 -6.27 -7.79
N ARG A 141 33.73 -7.40 -8.51
CA ARG A 141 34.49 -8.57 -8.03
C ARG A 141 35.98 -8.34 -7.90
N ASP A 142 36.52 -7.41 -8.67
CA ASP A 142 37.96 -7.10 -8.70
C ASP A 142 38.34 -6.04 -7.66
N GLY A 143 37.33 -5.52 -6.92
CA GLY A 143 37.50 -4.49 -5.90
C GLY A 143 37.47 -3.07 -6.46
N GLU A 144 37.15 -2.89 -7.74
CA GLU A 144 37.03 -1.58 -8.37
C GLU A 144 35.70 -0.91 -7.98
N PRO A 145 35.66 0.40 -7.69
CA PRO A 145 34.45 1.11 -7.33
C PRO A 145 33.48 1.22 -8.51
N LEU A 146 32.21 0.93 -8.27
CA LEU A 146 31.17 0.99 -9.27
C LEU A 146 30.31 2.24 -9.16
N ALA A 147 30.31 3.05 -10.22
CA ALA A 147 29.43 4.23 -10.35
C ALA A 147 28.04 3.87 -10.85
N ASN A 148 27.05 4.73 -10.55
CA ASN A 148 25.66 4.61 -11.01
C ASN A 148 24.92 3.34 -10.57
N VAL A 149 25.38 2.67 -9.54
CA VAL A 149 24.66 1.56 -8.91
C VAL A 149 23.48 2.12 -8.10
N ASN A 150 22.31 1.54 -8.26
CA ASN A 150 21.16 1.87 -7.44
C ASN A 150 21.29 1.17 -6.08
N VAL A 151 21.35 1.95 -5.01
CA VAL A 151 21.39 1.45 -3.63
C VAL A 151 20.11 1.82 -2.93
N GLU A 152 19.51 0.85 -2.25
CA GLU A 152 18.20 0.96 -1.62
C GLU A 152 18.29 0.63 -0.13
N ALA A 153 17.70 1.52 0.70
CA ALA A 153 17.37 1.19 2.06
C ALA A 153 15.99 0.53 2.09
N LEU A 154 15.91 -0.64 2.68
CA LEU A 154 14.72 -1.46 2.74
C LEU A 154 14.29 -1.62 4.20
N LYS A 155 12.97 -1.67 4.42
CA LYS A 155 12.39 -1.90 5.73
C LYS A 155 11.24 -2.88 5.60
N TYR A 156 11.08 -3.77 6.59
CA TYR A 156 9.90 -4.59 6.64
C TYR A 156 8.68 -3.75 7.00
N SER A 157 7.58 -4.04 6.34
CA SER A 157 6.23 -3.66 6.74
C SER A 157 5.34 -4.90 6.71
N TYR A 158 4.18 -4.79 7.31
CA TYR A 158 3.25 -5.89 7.40
C TYR A 158 1.97 -5.54 6.65
N GLN A 159 1.48 -6.47 5.86
CA GLN A 159 0.21 -6.34 5.15
C GLN A 159 -0.50 -7.68 5.14
N GLU A 160 -1.70 -7.74 5.72
CA GLU A 160 -2.53 -8.94 5.75
C GLU A 160 -1.75 -10.19 6.21
N GLY A 161 -1.07 -10.08 7.35
CA GLY A 161 -0.29 -11.17 7.95
C GLY A 161 0.99 -11.54 7.20
N GLN A 162 1.36 -10.79 6.18
CA GLN A 162 2.58 -11.02 5.41
C GLN A 162 3.61 -9.92 5.68
N ARG A 163 4.83 -10.34 5.90
CA ARG A 163 5.99 -9.47 6.06
C ARG A 163 6.53 -9.09 4.69
N ILE A 164 6.47 -7.81 4.35
CA ILE A 164 6.87 -7.28 3.04
C ILE A 164 8.07 -6.36 3.21
N MET A 165 9.10 -6.56 2.39
CA MET A 165 10.26 -5.68 2.36
C MET A 165 10.00 -4.53 1.37
N ASN A 166 9.94 -3.31 1.87
CA ASN A 166 9.68 -2.10 1.08
C ASN A 166 10.89 -1.20 0.99
N VAL A 167 11.11 -0.63 -0.17
CA VAL A 167 12.11 0.42 -0.38
C VAL A 167 11.60 1.71 0.27
N VAL A 168 12.39 2.26 1.20
CA VAL A 168 12.05 3.51 1.90
C VAL A 168 12.91 4.68 1.44
N GLN A 169 14.11 4.40 0.90
CA GLN A 169 15.03 5.42 0.37
C GLN A 169 15.91 4.81 -0.70
N THR A 170 16.30 5.61 -1.69
CA THR A 170 17.21 5.20 -2.75
C THR A 170 18.34 6.22 -2.90
N ALA A 171 19.52 5.75 -3.27
CA ALA A 171 20.66 6.56 -3.66
C ALA A 171 21.36 5.94 -4.86
N ARG A 172 22.18 6.72 -5.57
CA ARG A 172 23.08 6.21 -6.59
C ARG A 172 24.52 6.41 -6.17
N THR A 173 25.37 5.46 -6.51
CA THR A 173 26.81 5.62 -6.28
C THR A 173 27.40 6.68 -7.20
N ASN A 174 28.39 7.43 -6.66
CA ASN A 174 29.23 8.35 -7.42
C ASN A 174 30.36 7.58 -8.15
N ASP A 175 31.28 8.31 -8.75
CA ASP A 175 32.46 7.78 -9.46
C ASP A 175 33.44 7.01 -8.56
N LEU A 176 33.43 7.27 -7.25
CA LEU A 176 34.19 6.53 -6.23
C LEU A 176 33.41 5.35 -5.63
N GLY A 177 32.28 4.97 -6.22
CA GLY A 177 31.39 3.94 -5.69
C GLY A 177 30.65 4.33 -4.42
N GLU A 178 30.76 5.57 -3.94
CA GLU A 178 30.20 5.99 -2.66
C GLU A 178 28.71 6.31 -2.78
N TYR A 179 27.95 5.94 -1.75
CA TYR A 179 26.52 6.28 -1.65
C TYR A 179 26.15 6.80 -0.26
N ARG A 180 25.04 7.52 -0.20
CA ARG A 180 24.50 8.06 1.04
C ARG A 180 22.97 7.99 1.05
N LEU A 181 22.41 7.21 1.98
CA LEU A 181 21.00 7.11 2.29
C LEU A 181 20.73 7.95 3.53
N PHE A 182 20.13 9.12 3.37
CA PHE A 182 19.97 10.12 4.43
C PHE A 182 18.51 10.36 4.78
N TRP A 183 18.25 11.02 5.91
CA TRP A 183 16.92 11.31 6.45
C TRP A 183 16.10 10.06 6.76
N LEU A 184 16.77 9.00 7.13
CA LEU A 184 16.13 7.77 7.54
C LEU A 184 15.55 7.91 8.95
N GLN A 185 14.35 7.38 9.14
CA GLN A 185 13.79 7.23 10.48
C GLN A 185 14.61 6.19 11.26
N PRO A 186 14.81 6.34 12.58
CA PRO A 186 15.40 5.27 13.38
C PRO A 186 14.63 3.95 13.25
N GLY A 187 15.37 2.85 13.30
CA GLY A 187 14.78 1.51 13.18
C GLY A 187 15.68 0.54 12.43
N GLN A 188 15.13 -0.62 12.10
CA GLN A 188 15.83 -1.70 11.44
C GLN A 188 15.75 -1.56 9.93
N TYR A 189 16.90 -1.67 9.26
CA TYR A 189 17.04 -1.56 7.81
C TYR A 189 17.82 -2.71 7.22
N PHE A 190 17.54 -2.98 5.96
CA PHE A 190 18.38 -3.75 5.06
C PHE A 190 18.85 -2.83 3.95
N VAL A 191 20.04 -3.09 3.41
CA VAL A 191 20.58 -2.32 2.30
C VAL A 191 20.84 -3.28 1.15
N SER A 192 20.37 -2.92 -0.05
CA SER A 192 20.67 -3.65 -1.28
C SER A 192 21.29 -2.74 -2.32
N ALA A 193 22.13 -3.32 -3.17
CA ALA A 193 22.71 -2.67 -4.34
C ALA A 193 22.36 -3.46 -5.60
N THR A 194 21.93 -2.75 -6.64
CA THR A 194 21.62 -3.33 -7.95
C THR A 194 22.23 -2.42 -9.01
N PRO A 195 23.21 -2.88 -9.78
CA PRO A 195 23.70 -2.15 -10.94
C PRO A 195 22.57 -1.94 -11.94
N THR A 196 22.52 -0.75 -12.51
CA THR A 196 21.60 -0.47 -13.62
C THR A 196 22.13 -1.19 -14.85
N ASP A 197 21.29 -2.06 -15.44
CA ASP A 197 21.66 -2.93 -16.55
C ASP A 197 22.53 -2.26 -17.59
N GLY A 198 23.67 -2.91 -17.89
CA GLY A 198 24.61 -2.50 -18.90
C GLY A 198 24.03 -2.33 -20.32
N GLN A 199 22.83 -2.85 -20.60
CA GLN A 199 22.13 -2.59 -21.87
C GLN A 199 21.78 -1.11 -22.08
N ARG A 200 21.43 -0.37 -21.02
CA ARG A 200 21.24 1.08 -21.11
C ARG A 200 22.58 1.81 -21.16
N GLY A 201 23.59 1.35 -20.43
CA GLY A 201 24.95 1.87 -20.49
C GLY A 201 25.63 1.55 -21.82
N ALA A 202 25.48 0.34 -22.33
CA ALA A 202 26.00 -0.05 -23.66
C ALA A 202 25.32 0.72 -24.79
N LEU A 203 24.01 0.95 -24.71
CA LEU A 203 23.27 1.77 -25.67
C LEU A 203 23.72 3.25 -25.62
N LEU A 204 23.93 3.81 -24.41
CA LEU A 204 24.42 5.17 -24.23
C LEU A 204 25.89 5.31 -24.68
N ASN A 205 26.73 4.30 -24.42
CA ASN A 205 28.11 4.28 -24.90
C ASN A 205 28.17 4.06 -26.42
N ALA A 206 27.33 3.20 -27.00
CA ALA A 206 27.23 3.03 -28.44
C ALA A 206 26.75 4.33 -29.13
N LEU A 207 25.85 5.08 -28.52
CA LEU A 207 25.39 6.40 -28.97
C LEU A 207 26.47 7.47 -28.81
N ALA A 208 27.28 7.43 -27.74
CA ALA A 208 28.39 8.36 -27.54
C ALA A 208 29.54 8.14 -28.54
N VAL A 209 29.77 6.88 -28.95
CA VAL A 209 30.78 6.51 -29.95
C VAL A 209 30.30 6.79 -31.39
N ALA A 210 28.97 6.81 -31.63
CA ALA A 210 28.39 7.01 -32.94
C ALA A 210 28.37 8.49 -33.44
N GLY A 211 28.86 9.44 -32.61
CA GLY A 211 29.05 10.83 -33.00
C GLY A 211 27.78 11.71 -33.05
N PRO A 212 27.94 13.03 -33.25
CA PRO A 212 26.87 14.02 -33.03
C PRO A 212 25.70 14.00 -34.04
N GLY A 213 25.69 13.08 -34.99
CA GLY A 213 24.60 12.98 -35.99
C GLY A 213 23.29 12.36 -35.51
N ILE A 214 23.26 11.75 -34.31
CA ILE A 214 22.08 11.04 -33.78
C ILE A 214 21.41 11.81 -32.61
N ALA A 215 22.02 12.92 -32.15
CA ALA A 215 21.46 13.72 -31.07
C ALA A 215 20.03 14.26 -31.39
N GLY A 216 19.73 14.57 -32.63
CA GLY A 216 18.40 15.03 -33.06
C GLY A 216 17.29 13.98 -33.01
N VAL A 217 17.64 12.68 -33.10
CA VAL A 217 16.66 11.59 -33.02
C VAL A 217 16.31 11.26 -31.56
N MET A 218 17.22 11.56 -30.62
CA MET A 218 16.97 11.36 -29.19
C MET A 218 16.08 12.46 -28.60
N ASP A 219 16.20 13.70 -29.06
CA ASP A 219 15.34 14.78 -28.62
C ASP A 219 13.87 14.52 -29.02
N ASP A 220 13.63 13.94 -30.18
CA ASP A 220 12.29 13.53 -30.63
C ASP A 220 11.72 12.33 -29.80
N ILE A 221 12.56 11.41 -29.37
CA ILE A 221 12.12 10.26 -28.52
C ILE A 221 11.84 10.71 -27.08
N ILE A 222 12.59 11.67 -26.57
CA ILE A 222 12.42 12.21 -25.21
C ILE A 222 11.26 13.21 -25.18
N ALA A 223 11.11 14.03 -26.20
CA ALA A 223 10.00 14.99 -26.33
C ALA A 223 8.64 14.31 -26.49
N ASN A 224 8.58 13.14 -27.12
CA ASN A 224 7.33 12.40 -27.33
C ASN A 224 6.88 11.56 -26.10
N ARG A 225 7.62 11.58 -24.99
CA ARG A 225 7.25 10.91 -23.72
C ARG A 225 6.71 11.84 -22.62
N GLY A 226 6.69 13.15 -22.87
CA GLY A 226 6.33 14.14 -21.86
C GLY A 226 5.41 15.24 -22.36
N GLY A 227 4.24 14.93 -22.94
CA GLY A 227 3.37 15.99 -23.37
C GLY A 227 1.94 15.59 -23.70
N GLY A 228 1.14 15.37 -22.68
CA GLY A 228 -0.30 15.53 -22.77
C GLY A 228 -0.69 16.95 -22.42
N GLY A 229 -1.02 17.81 -23.38
CA GLY A 229 -1.47 19.18 -23.10
C GLY A 229 -1.89 19.93 -24.37
N ARG A 230 -3.16 20.17 -24.47
CA ARG A 230 -4.00 20.95 -25.38
C ARG A 230 -3.37 22.22 -25.99
N GLY A 231 -3.76 22.51 -27.25
CA GLY A 231 -3.78 23.87 -27.77
C GLY A 231 -3.88 23.93 -29.28
N GLY A 232 -5.02 24.33 -29.78
CA GLY A 232 -5.38 24.47 -31.18
C GLY A 232 -4.77 25.67 -31.89
N GLY A 233 -4.87 25.68 -33.22
CA GLY A 233 -4.79 26.94 -34.00
C GLY A 233 -4.28 26.78 -35.41
N ARG A 234 -5.23 26.68 -36.34
CA ARG A 234 -5.32 27.28 -37.68
C ARG A 234 -4.10 27.37 -38.62
N GLY A 235 -4.18 26.68 -39.75
CA GLY A 235 -4.38 27.25 -41.11
C GLY A 235 -3.14 27.77 -41.80
N ASN A 236 -2.75 27.32 -42.91
CA ASN A 236 -3.19 27.57 -44.27
C ASN A 236 -2.19 27.02 -45.33
N PRO A 237 -2.58 26.90 -46.58
CA PRO A 237 -2.02 25.96 -47.53
C PRO A 237 -1.10 26.61 -48.58
N GLY A 238 -0.38 25.78 -49.33
CA GLY A 238 0.05 26.12 -50.68
C GLY A 238 1.54 25.99 -50.95
N GLY A 239 1.91 25.22 -51.94
CA GLY A 239 3.20 25.36 -52.60
C GLY A 239 3.76 24.09 -53.27
N ALA A 240 3.21 23.77 -54.41
CA ALA A 240 3.84 23.27 -55.66
C ALA A 240 5.07 22.36 -55.63
N GLN A 241 4.88 21.27 -56.31
CA GLN A 241 5.79 20.29 -56.91
C GLN A 241 7.05 20.86 -57.59
N ARG A 242 8.18 20.20 -57.38
CA ARG A 242 9.18 19.96 -58.46
C ARG A 242 9.86 18.63 -58.24
N GLY A 243 9.78 17.77 -59.28
CA GLY A 243 10.40 16.46 -59.32
C GLY A 243 11.93 16.54 -59.44
N GLY A 244 12.59 15.66 -58.78
CA GLY A 244 13.98 15.32 -58.94
C GLY A 244 14.14 13.77 -59.07
N PRO A 245 15.19 13.28 -59.70
CA PRO A 245 15.32 11.90 -60.13
C PRO A 245 15.53 10.93 -58.94
N PRO A 246 15.26 9.61 -59.11
CA PRO A 246 15.33 8.64 -58.04
C PRO A 246 16.77 8.43 -57.60
N GLN A 247 17.09 8.79 -56.38
CA GLN A 247 18.32 8.37 -55.72
C GLN A 247 18.14 6.98 -55.15
N ALA A 248 19.09 6.13 -55.46
CA ALA A 248 19.22 4.78 -54.95
C ALA A 248 19.24 4.77 -53.42
N THR A 249 18.35 4.01 -52.79
CA THR A 249 18.35 3.69 -51.38
C THR A 249 19.66 2.97 -51.01
N PRO A 250 20.41 3.47 -50.02
CA PRO A 250 21.52 2.70 -49.46
C PRO A 250 20.96 1.43 -48.82
N ALA A 251 21.54 0.29 -49.15
CA ALA A 251 21.23 -0.98 -48.51
C ALA A 251 21.43 -0.87 -47.00
N THR A 252 20.39 -1.18 -46.24
CA THR A 252 20.45 -1.36 -44.80
C THR A 252 21.56 -2.35 -44.46
N PRO A 253 22.52 -2.02 -43.57
CA PRO A 253 23.50 -3.02 -43.15
C PRO A 253 22.77 -4.15 -42.48
N GLN A 254 22.80 -5.31 -43.08
CA GLN A 254 22.44 -6.58 -42.43
C GLN A 254 23.47 -6.78 -41.32
N ILE A 255 23.02 -6.71 -40.06
CA ILE A 255 23.79 -7.18 -38.93
C ILE A 255 23.96 -8.69 -39.13
N PRO A 256 25.20 -9.21 -39.18
CA PRO A 256 25.42 -10.65 -39.28
C PRO A 256 24.75 -11.31 -38.06
N SER A 257 23.88 -12.25 -38.30
CA SER A 257 23.38 -13.17 -37.28
C SER A 257 24.45 -14.25 -37.05
N ASP A 258 25.56 -13.86 -36.45
CA ASP A 258 26.48 -14.86 -35.92
C ASP A 258 25.83 -15.45 -34.67
N GLY A 259 25.46 -16.72 -34.84
CA GLY A 259 24.96 -17.59 -33.76
C GLY A 259 26.07 -17.94 -32.76
N GLN A 260 26.58 -16.93 -32.07
CA GLN A 260 27.34 -17.15 -30.85
C GLN A 260 26.39 -16.99 -29.68
N ASP A 261 26.25 -18.05 -28.92
CA ASP A 261 25.66 -18.12 -27.58
C ASP A 261 26.39 -17.12 -26.65
N GLN A 262 26.12 -15.83 -26.85
CA GLN A 262 26.59 -14.83 -25.91
C GLN A 262 25.78 -15.05 -24.63
N THR A 263 26.41 -15.68 -23.67
CA THR A 263 25.94 -15.69 -22.27
C THR A 263 25.72 -14.26 -21.86
N VAL A 264 24.46 -13.83 -21.79
CA VAL A 264 24.12 -12.49 -21.34
C VAL A 264 24.32 -12.49 -19.84
N GLU A 265 25.36 -11.82 -19.40
CA GLU A 265 25.56 -11.55 -17.99
C GLU A 265 24.59 -10.46 -17.55
N GLY A 266 24.01 -10.62 -16.37
CA GLY A 266 23.13 -9.66 -15.72
C GLY A 266 23.49 -9.50 -14.27
N TYR A 267 22.95 -8.48 -13.64
CA TYR A 267 23.17 -8.25 -12.21
C TYR A 267 21.90 -8.58 -11.42
N VAL A 268 22.12 -9.21 -10.27
CA VAL A 268 21.08 -9.45 -9.26
C VAL A 268 21.27 -8.48 -8.09
N PRO A 269 20.21 -8.13 -7.36
CA PRO A 269 20.34 -7.39 -6.11
C PRO A 269 21.27 -8.14 -5.14
N VAL A 270 22.22 -7.42 -4.59
CA VAL A 270 23.07 -7.93 -3.50
C VAL A 270 22.70 -7.18 -2.24
N TYR A 271 22.43 -7.92 -1.17
CA TYR A 271 22.06 -7.39 0.14
C TYR A 271 23.27 -7.41 1.08
N TYR A 272 23.36 -6.41 1.93
CA TYR A 272 24.42 -6.36 2.95
C TYR A 272 24.35 -7.57 3.89
N PRO A 273 25.49 -8.22 4.23
CA PRO A 273 26.88 -7.87 3.90
C PRO A 273 27.42 -8.46 2.56
N GLY A 274 26.64 -9.05 1.67
CA GLY A 274 27.12 -9.59 0.39
C GLY A 274 26.31 -10.81 -0.09
N THR A 275 25.11 -10.99 0.39
CA THR A 275 24.22 -12.10 -0.02
C THR A 275 23.27 -11.68 -1.14
N THR A 276 22.89 -12.60 -2.01
CA THR A 276 21.81 -12.44 -3.00
C THR A 276 20.44 -12.86 -2.47
N ASP A 277 20.41 -13.51 -1.30
CA ASP A 277 19.19 -13.89 -0.62
C ASP A 277 18.80 -12.81 0.40
N ALA A 278 17.65 -12.18 0.21
CA ALA A 278 17.14 -11.15 1.11
C ALA A 278 16.87 -11.65 2.54
N GLN A 279 16.63 -12.97 2.73
CA GLN A 279 16.40 -13.54 4.06
C GLN A 279 17.69 -13.68 4.86
N SER A 280 18.81 -13.84 4.18
CA SER A 280 20.14 -13.93 4.77
C SER A 280 20.82 -12.57 4.95
N ALA A 281 20.11 -11.48 4.61
CA ALA A 281 20.64 -10.12 4.75
C ALA A 281 20.80 -9.72 6.21
N ALA A 282 21.89 -8.99 6.52
CA ALA A 282 22.11 -8.47 7.85
C ALA A 282 21.26 -7.22 8.12
N THR A 283 20.70 -7.15 9.31
CA THR A 283 19.92 -6.01 9.76
C THR A 283 20.83 -4.90 10.29
N ILE A 284 20.58 -3.66 9.85
CA ILE A 284 21.22 -2.46 10.36
C ILE A 284 20.26 -1.77 11.33
N ASN A 285 20.63 -1.68 12.61
CA ASN A 285 19.86 -0.98 13.62
C ASN A 285 20.28 0.49 13.69
N LEU A 286 19.54 1.37 13.02
CA LEU A 286 19.84 2.79 12.88
C LEU A 286 19.25 3.58 14.04
N GLN A 287 20.11 4.16 14.90
CA GLN A 287 19.70 5.00 16.02
C GLN A 287 19.43 6.45 15.59
N PRO A 288 18.68 7.25 16.39
CA PRO A 288 18.40 8.65 16.11
C PRO A 288 19.68 9.48 15.92
N GLY A 289 19.81 10.14 14.77
CA GLY A 289 20.94 11.04 14.46
C GLY A 289 22.28 10.36 14.20
N VAL A 290 22.33 9.02 14.16
CA VAL A 290 23.56 8.26 13.92
C VAL A 290 23.88 8.24 12.43
N LEU A 291 25.18 8.43 12.12
CA LEU A 291 25.78 8.10 10.84
C LEU A 291 26.34 6.68 10.92
N PHE A 292 25.65 5.73 10.30
CA PHE A 292 26.10 4.36 10.17
C PHE A 292 26.92 4.22 8.88
N SER A 293 28.22 4.02 9.00
CA SER A 293 29.17 3.96 7.88
C SER A 293 29.73 2.56 7.69
N GLY A 294 30.36 2.31 6.51
CA GLY A 294 31.01 1.02 6.21
C GLY A 294 30.02 -0.05 5.76
N VAL A 295 28.86 0.32 5.21
CA VAL A 295 27.93 -0.62 4.60
C VAL A 295 28.37 -0.85 3.15
N ASP A 296 29.45 -1.60 2.99
CA ASP A 296 30.06 -1.85 1.69
C ASP A 296 29.46 -3.11 1.05
N LEU A 297 29.30 -3.08 -0.27
CA LEU A 297 28.65 -4.13 -1.06
C LEU A 297 29.51 -4.47 -2.27
N THR A 298 29.72 -5.77 -2.51
CA THR A 298 30.37 -6.24 -3.72
C THR A 298 29.33 -6.87 -4.63
N VAL A 299 29.13 -6.29 -5.82
CA VAL A 299 28.19 -6.82 -6.81
C VAL A 299 28.94 -7.62 -7.86
N ALA A 300 28.29 -8.68 -8.30
CA ALA A 300 28.86 -9.59 -9.27
C ALA A 300 27.88 -9.83 -10.39
N ALA A 301 28.37 -9.82 -11.62
CA ALA A 301 27.60 -10.30 -12.75
C ALA A 301 27.31 -11.80 -12.58
N VAL A 302 26.09 -12.20 -12.85
CA VAL A 302 25.65 -13.60 -12.86
C VAL A 302 25.21 -13.98 -14.26
N ARG A 303 25.39 -15.25 -14.62
CA ARG A 303 24.83 -15.77 -15.85
C ARG A 303 23.31 -15.65 -15.79
N THR A 304 22.74 -15.00 -16.79
CA THR A 304 21.28 -14.91 -16.92
C THR A 304 20.80 -15.86 -18.01
N LEU A 305 19.54 -16.23 -17.89
CA LEU A 305 18.87 -17.23 -18.71
C LEU A 305 17.75 -16.59 -19.51
N ARG A 306 17.26 -17.33 -20.49
CA ARG A 306 16.13 -16.95 -21.33
C ARG A 306 14.94 -17.86 -21.05
N VAL A 307 13.74 -17.26 -21.05
CA VAL A 307 12.48 -17.99 -21.00
C VAL A 307 11.73 -17.72 -22.30
N GLN A 308 11.51 -18.75 -23.10
CA GLN A 308 10.87 -18.67 -24.41
C GLN A 308 9.62 -19.54 -24.44
N GLY A 309 8.62 -19.07 -25.16
CA GLY A 309 7.39 -19.82 -25.29
C GLY A 309 6.36 -19.17 -26.18
N GLN A 310 5.14 -19.68 -26.09
CA GLN A 310 4.01 -19.17 -26.85
C GLN A 310 2.78 -18.96 -25.98
N VAL A 311 1.97 -17.97 -26.34
CA VAL A 311 0.65 -17.72 -25.78
C VAL A 311 -0.41 -18.10 -26.80
N ILE A 312 -1.34 -18.94 -26.40
CA ILE A 312 -2.45 -19.43 -27.24
C ILE A 312 -3.76 -18.84 -26.69
N ASN A 313 -4.59 -18.33 -27.56
CA ASN A 313 -5.96 -17.95 -27.22
C ASN A 313 -6.79 -19.24 -27.00
N GLY A 314 -7.19 -19.49 -25.75
CA GLY A 314 -7.89 -20.71 -25.35
C GLY A 314 -9.31 -20.87 -25.93
N VAL A 315 -9.87 -19.81 -26.54
CA VAL A 315 -11.17 -19.85 -27.22
C VAL A 315 -11.03 -20.23 -28.69
N THR A 316 -10.06 -19.62 -29.36
CA THR A 316 -9.86 -19.81 -30.82
C THR A 316 -8.85 -20.87 -31.16
N GLY A 317 -8.01 -21.28 -30.21
CA GLY A 317 -6.87 -22.19 -30.45
C GLY A 317 -5.71 -21.55 -31.25
N GLN A 318 -5.81 -20.28 -31.60
CA GLN A 318 -4.82 -19.59 -32.43
C GLN A 318 -3.76 -18.89 -31.55
N PRO A 319 -2.56 -18.64 -32.08
CA PRO A 319 -1.55 -17.83 -31.41
C PRO A 319 -2.12 -16.46 -31.00
N ALA A 320 -1.90 -16.07 -29.77
CA ALA A 320 -2.45 -14.82 -29.23
C ALA A 320 -1.76 -13.60 -29.87
N GLN A 321 -2.57 -12.63 -30.26
CA GLN A 321 -2.08 -11.32 -30.69
C GLN A 321 -2.16 -10.35 -29.49
N ASN A 322 -1.16 -9.50 -29.31
CA ASN A 322 -1.16 -8.41 -28.30
C ASN A 322 -1.31 -8.87 -26.83
N ALA A 323 -0.85 -10.06 -26.50
CA ALA A 323 -0.75 -10.48 -25.10
C ALA A 323 0.48 -9.85 -24.42
N ASN A 324 0.37 -9.64 -23.11
CA ASN A 324 1.49 -9.27 -22.26
C ASN A 324 1.86 -10.47 -21.40
N VAL A 325 3.13 -10.81 -21.37
CA VAL A 325 3.66 -11.88 -20.52
C VAL A 325 4.52 -11.26 -19.43
N MET A 326 4.32 -11.71 -18.20
CA MET A 326 5.09 -11.29 -17.02
C MET A 326 5.62 -12.52 -16.32
N LEU A 327 6.86 -12.43 -15.85
CA LEU A 327 7.49 -13.45 -15.01
C LEU A 327 7.72 -12.83 -13.64
N LEU A 328 7.09 -13.40 -12.61
CA LEU A 328 7.11 -12.89 -11.24
C LEU A 328 7.83 -13.90 -10.34
N PRO A 329 8.82 -13.49 -9.55
CA PRO A 329 9.49 -14.38 -8.61
C PRO A 329 8.52 -14.82 -7.51
N VAL A 330 8.49 -16.10 -7.21
CA VAL A 330 7.76 -16.68 -6.08
C VAL A 330 8.78 -16.94 -4.97
N GLN A 331 8.84 -16.03 -4.00
CA GLN A 331 9.63 -16.29 -2.79
C GLN A 331 8.76 -17.12 -1.83
N ARG A 332 9.11 -18.38 -1.64
CA ARG A 332 8.52 -19.23 -0.60
C ARG A 332 9.25 -18.95 0.71
N VAL A 333 8.57 -18.37 1.67
CA VAL A 333 9.06 -18.32 3.06
C VAL A 333 8.70 -19.65 3.70
N ALA A 334 9.69 -20.31 4.31
CA ALA A 334 9.44 -21.44 5.18
C ALA A 334 8.59 -20.96 6.35
N GLY A 335 7.29 -21.40 6.39
CA GLY A 335 6.34 -20.97 7.43
C GLY A 335 4.95 -20.62 6.89
N GLY A 336 4.67 -20.83 5.60
CA GLY A 336 3.33 -20.75 5.02
C GLY A 336 2.82 -19.35 4.64
N GLY A 337 3.55 -18.29 4.96
CA GLY A 337 3.28 -16.94 4.48
C GLY A 337 4.11 -16.65 3.23
N GLY A 338 3.47 -16.60 2.07
CA GLY A 338 4.16 -16.21 0.83
C GLY A 338 4.72 -14.79 0.95
N PHE A 339 6.02 -14.62 0.71
CA PHE A 339 6.64 -13.31 0.64
C PHE A 339 6.04 -12.54 -0.55
N ARG A 340 5.12 -11.64 -0.30
CA ARG A 340 4.77 -10.60 -1.24
C ARG A 340 5.78 -9.46 -1.11
N GLY A 341 7.05 -9.76 -1.35
CA GLY A 341 8.06 -8.73 -1.47
C GLY A 341 7.72 -7.86 -2.66
N GLY A 342 7.25 -6.67 -2.42
CA GLY A 342 7.24 -5.61 -3.41
C GLY A 342 8.68 -5.20 -3.72
N LEU A 343 9.51 -6.15 -4.15
CA LEU A 343 10.76 -5.83 -4.82
C LEU A 343 10.36 -5.09 -6.11
N ARG A 344 10.36 -3.78 -6.04
CA ARG A 344 10.50 -2.97 -7.24
C ARG A 344 11.85 -3.30 -7.83
N ASN A 345 11.82 -4.34 -8.67
CA ASN A 345 12.93 -4.81 -9.50
C ASN A 345 13.93 -5.81 -8.89
N PRO A 346 13.76 -7.09 -9.11
CA PRO A 346 14.67 -7.77 -10.01
C PRO A 346 13.98 -7.87 -11.38
N GLY A 347 14.40 -7.03 -12.33
CA GLY A 347 13.91 -7.00 -13.70
C GLY A 347 12.38 -7.10 -13.83
N ASN A 348 11.70 -6.04 -14.25
CA ASN A 348 10.34 -6.16 -14.76
C ASN A 348 10.40 -7.08 -15.99
N PHE A 349 10.37 -8.39 -15.77
CA PHE A 349 10.31 -9.39 -16.82
C PHE A 349 8.93 -9.32 -17.48
N ARG A 350 8.73 -8.25 -18.24
CA ARG A 350 7.54 -8.03 -19.05
C ARG A 350 7.93 -8.00 -20.50
N THR A 351 7.27 -8.81 -21.28
CA THR A 351 7.42 -8.80 -22.75
C THR A 351 6.05 -8.77 -23.41
N ARG A 352 6.00 -8.19 -24.61
CA ARG A 352 4.84 -8.31 -25.48
C ARG A 352 5.00 -9.52 -26.37
N VAL A 353 3.90 -10.18 -26.59
CA VAL A 353 3.82 -11.32 -27.49
C VAL A 353 3.82 -10.82 -28.94
N ASN A 354 4.63 -11.41 -29.78
CA ASN A 354 4.64 -11.20 -31.22
C ASN A 354 4.21 -12.48 -31.93
N GLN A 355 3.09 -12.44 -32.64
CA GLN A 355 2.51 -13.61 -33.33
C GLN A 355 2.41 -14.86 -32.45
N GLY A 356 2.04 -14.69 -31.20
CA GLY A 356 1.95 -15.75 -30.22
C GLY A 356 3.24 -16.05 -29.47
N ALA A 357 4.41 -15.72 -30.00
CA ALA A 357 5.68 -16.00 -29.36
C ALA A 357 6.12 -14.94 -28.38
N PHE A 358 6.79 -15.33 -27.30
CA PHE A 358 7.44 -14.42 -26.35
C PHE A 358 8.84 -14.91 -26.00
N GLU A 359 9.69 -13.95 -25.63
CA GLU A 359 11.02 -14.17 -25.05
C GLU A 359 11.23 -13.21 -23.89
N ILE A 360 11.67 -13.74 -22.75
CA ILE A 360 12.10 -12.99 -21.56
C ILE A 360 13.58 -13.31 -21.35
N ARG A 361 14.41 -12.26 -21.32
CA ARG A 361 15.87 -12.35 -21.13
C ARG A 361 16.26 -11.82 -19.77
N GLY A 362 17.47 -12.17 -19.33
CA GLY A 362 18.03 -11.64 -18.10
C GLY A 362 17.46 -12.31 -16.84
N VAL A 363 16.90 -13.50 -16.97
CA VAL A 363 16.29 -14.24 -15.86
C VAL A 363 17.36 -14.98 -15.08
N VAL A 364 17.31 -14.91 -13.76
CA VAL A 364 18.20 -15.65 -12.86
C VAL A 364 17.54 -16.96 -12.42
N PRO A 365 18.31 -17.97 -12.02
CA PRO A 365 17.76 -19.19 -11.44
C PRO A 365 16.85 -18.91 -10.26
N GLY A 366 15.73 -19.65 -10.15
CA GLY A 366 14.76 -19.47 -9.07
C GLY A 366 13.37 -19.96 -9.41
N SER A 367 12.46 -19.81 -8.44
CA SER A 367 11.04 -20.15 -8.59
C SER A 367 10.27 -18.93 -9.06
N TYR A 368 9.50 -19.09 -10.10
CA TYR A 368 8.74 -18.03 -10.74
C TYR A 368 7.30 -18.43 -11.00
N GLU A 369 6.47 -17.44 -11.19
CA GLU A 369 5.16 -17.57 -11.78
C GLU A 369 5.12 -16.78 -13.08
N ILE A 370 4.84 -17.44 -14.20
CA ILE A 370 4.65 -16.78 -15.49
C ILE A 370 3.16 -16.54 -15.73
N ILE A 371 2.81 -15.31 -16.07
CA ILE A 371 1.43 -14.87 -16.26
C ILE A 371 1.31 -14.22 -17.63
N ALA A 372 0.37 -14.69 -18.45
CA ALA A 372 -0.02 -14.02 -19.67
C ALA A 372 -1.39 -13.34 -19.51
N VAL A 373 -1.49 -12.11 -19.99
CA VAL A 373 -2.74 -11.36 -20.06
C VAL A 373 -3.00 -10.98 -21.51
N LEU A 374 -4.07 -11.51 -22.06
CA LEU A 374 -4.57 -11.21 -23.38
C LEU A 374 -5.85 -10.39 -23.28
N ASN A 375 -5.86 -9.23 -23.90
CA ASN A 375 -7.07 -8.41 -24.02
C ASN A 375 -7.60 -8.54 -25.44
N ASP A 376 -8.67 -9.29 -25.63
CA ASP A 376 -9.36 -9.46 -26.90
C ASP A 376 -10.72 -8.77 -26.87
N ARG A 377 -10.82 -7.62 -27.54
CA ARG A 377 -11.99 -6.75 -27.54
C ARG A 377 -12.42 -6.38 -26.12
N ASN A 378 -13.52 -6.97 -25.61
CA ASN A 378 -14.00 -6.75 -24.23
C ASN A 378 -13.73 -7.94 -23.31
N ASN A 379 -13.05 -8.98 -23.80
CA ASN A 379 -12.72 -10.17 -23.03
C ASN A 379 -11.26 -10.14 -22.59
N ARG A 380 -11.05 -10.10 -21.29
CA ARG A 380 -9.75 -10.33 -20.71
C ARG A 380 -9.56 -11.81 -20.46
N MET A 381 -8.52 -12.37 -21.05
CA MET A 381 -8.12 -13.76 -20.85
C MET A 381 -6.78 -13.81 -20.13
N THR A 382 -6.60 -14.79 -19.28
CA THR A 382 -5.38 -14.98 -18.51
C THR A 382 -4.89 -16.41 -18.60
N ALA A 383 -3.57 -16.57 -18.61
CA ALA A 383 -2.91 -17.85 -18.38
C ALA A 383 -1.91 -17.69 -17.25
N ARG A 384 -1.65 -18.77 -16.54
CA ARG A 384 -0.77 -18.78 -15.38
C ARG A 384 -0.10 -20.13 -15.25
N LEU A 385 1.22 -20.13 -14.99
CA LEU A 385 1.98 -21.35 -14.84
C LEU A 385 3.12 -21.12 -13.83
N PRO A 386 3.26 -21.96 -12.79
CA PRO A 386 4.47 -21.99 -11.98
C PRO A 386 5.65 -22.48 -12.83
N LEU A 387 6.81 -21.86 -12.66
CA LEU A 387 8.00 -22.14 -13.47
C LEU A 387 9.24 -22.16 -12.57
N GLU A 388 9.93 -23.30 -12.55
CA GLU A 388 11.22 -23.44 -11.89
C GLU A 388 12.33 -23.24 -12.95
N ILE A 389 13.20 -22.27 -12.73
CA ILE A 389 14.31 -21.96 -13.63
C ILE A 389 15.61 -22.39 -12.96
N GLY A 390 16.23 -23.41 -13.52
CA GLY A 390 17.51 -23.95 -13.07
C GLY A 390 18.69 -23.19 -13.68
N ASN A 391 19.68 -23.92 -14.19
CA ASN A 391 20.92 -23.38 -14.75
C ASN A 391 20.95 -23.34 -16.29
N SER A 392 19.80 -23.57 -16.96
CA SER A 392 19.69 -23.57 -18.44
C SER A 392 18.46 -22.79 -18.88
N ASP A 393 18.50 -22.31 -20.13
CA ASP A 393 17.37 -21.62 -20.75
C ASP A 393 16.12 -22.50 -20.73
N VAL A 394 14.98 -21.90 -20.50
CA VAL A 394 13.68 -22.56 -20.53
C VAL A 394 13.02 -22.29 -21.88
N GLN A 395 12.71 -23.34 -22.60
CA GLN A 395 12.11 -23.26 -23.93
C GLN A 395 10.74 -23.96 -23.95
N ASN A 396 9.94 -23.65 -24.97
CA ASN A 396 8.65 -24.29 -25.22
C ASN A 396 7.59 -24.11 -24.12
N VAL A 397 7.65 -23.00 -23.39
CA VAL A 397 6.60 -22.65 -22.42
C VAL A 397 5.30 -22.36 -23.17
N SER A 398 4.24 -23.12 -22.88
CA SER A 398 2.92 -22.93 -23.50
C SER A 398 1.94 -22.35 -22.51
N LEU A 399 1.41 -21.17 -22.81
CA LEU A 399 0.43 -20.44 -21.99
C LEU A 399 -0.91 -20.37 -22.72
N ILE A 400 -1.91 -21.09 -22.23
CA ILE A 400 -3.27 -21.08 -22.81
C ILE A 400 -4.11 -20.05 -22.05
N ALA A 401 -4.29 -18.88 -22.67
CA ALA A 401 -5.09 -17.80 -22.10
C ALA A 401 -6.60 -18.11 -22.21
N SER A 402 -7.24 -18.27 -21.08
CA SER A 402 -8.67 -18.58 -20.99
C SER A 402 -9.47 -17.39 -20.45
N PRO A 403 -10.72 -17.20 -20.90
CA PRO A 403 -11.59 -16.17 -20.35
C PRO A 403 -11.87 -16.43 -18.87
N GLY A 404 -12.09 -15.37 -18.13
CA GLY A 404 -12.53 -15.45 -16.74
C GLY A 404 -13.98 -15.93 -16.62
N PHE A 405 -14.32 -16.38 -15.44
CA PHE A 405 -15.67 -16.81 -15.05
C PHE A 405 -16.56 -15.62 -14.67
N THR A 406 -17.85 -15.85 -14.68
CA THR A 406 -18.83 -14.97 -14.04
C THR A 406 -19.28 -15.65 -12.74
N LEU A 407 -19.16 -14.93 -11.62
CA LEU A 407 -19.63 -15.38 -10.31
C LEU A 407 -20.73 -14.44 -9.83
N SER A 408 -21.94 -14.95 -9.72
CA SER A 408 -23.09 -14.24 -9.16
C SER A 408 -23.19 -14.51 -7.66
N GLY A 409 -23.78 -13.57 -6.92
CA GLY A 409 -23.98 -13.74 -5.50
C GLY A 409 -25.06 -12.82 -4.95
N ARG A 410 -25.34 -12.99 -3.67
CA ARG A 410 -26.30 -12.20 -2.94
C ARG A 410 -25.74 -11.78 -1.58
N LEU A 411 -25.95 -10.52 -1.23
CA LEU A 411 -25.59 -9.95 0.05
C LEU A 411 -26.88 -9.57 0.80
N VAL A 412 -27.00 -10.00 2.04
CA VAL A 412 -28.14 -9.72 2.92
C VAL A 412 -27.62 -9.11 4.21
N ILE A 413 -28.36 -8.14 4.76
CA ILE A 413 -28.10 -7.59 6.10
C ILE A 413 -29.04 -8.24 7.10
N GLU A 414 -28.50 -8.76 8.19
CA GLU A 414 -29.26 -9.44 9.25
C GLU A 414 -30.35 -8.54 9.83
N GLY A 415 -31.55 -9.10 10.05
CA GLY A 415 -32.68 -8.36 10.61
C GLY A 415 -33.47 -7.52 9.60
N GLN A 416 -33.08 -7.50 8.33
CA GLN A 416 -33.79 -6.79 7.27
C GLN A 416 -34.49 -7.78 6.31
N GLN A 417 -35.77 -7.57 6.10
CA GLN A 417 -36.47 -8.25 5.00
C GLN A 417 -36.08 -7.61 3.66
N SER A 418 -35.71 -8.42 2.70
CA SER A 418 -35.40 -7.95 1.34
C SER A 418 -36.56 -7.10 0.80
N GLY A 419 -36.32 -5.82 0.58
CA GLY A 419 -37.27 -4.91 -0.07
C GLY A 419 -37.96 -3.86 0.81
N THR A 420 -37.77 -3.83 2.13
CA THR A 420 -38.49 -2.89 3.02
C THR A 420 -37.62 -1.90 3.82
N GLY A 421 -36.32 -1.96 3.70
CA GLY A 421 -35.40 -1.06 4.45
C GLY A 421 -34.47 -0.30 3.53
N ASN A 422 -34.53 1.03 3.63
CA ASN A 422 -33.78 2.00 2.82
C ASN A 422 -32.31 2.11 3.27
N GLN A 423 -31.56 1.00 3.31
CA GLN A 423 -30.10 1.10 3.44
C GLN A 423 -29.49 1.18 2.05
N ASP A 424 -28.76 2.26 1.83
CA ASP A 424 -28.06 2.52 0.58
C ASP A 424 -26.90 1.51 0.40
N LEU A 425 -27.21 0.36 -0.24
CA LEU A 425 -26.22 -0.64 -0.62
C LEU A 425 -25.34 -0.19 -1.80
N SER A 426 -25.63 0.95 -2.41
CA SER A 426 -24.92 1.46 -3.59
C SER A 426 -23.41 1.69 -3.35
N ARG A 427 -23.03 1.85 -2.09
CA ARG A 427 -21.63 1.99 -1.69
C ARG A 427 -20.94 0.66 -1.41
N VAL A 428 -21.71 -0.41 -1.24
CA VAL A 428 -21.15 -1.73 -0.92
C VAL A 428 -20.57 -2.36 -2.18
N ARG A 429 -19.34 -2.81 -2.09
CA ARG A 429 -18.63 -3.51 -3.16
C ARG A 429 -18.08 -4.82 -2.66
N VAL A 430 -18.37 -5.87 -3.39
CA VAL A 430 -17.78 -7.20 -3.19
C VAL A 430 -16.52 -7.30 -4.05
N MET A 431 -15.41 -7.69 -3.48
CA MET A 431 -14.11 -7.81 -4.15
C MET A 431 -13.50 -9.18 -3.87
N LEU A 432 -12.90 -9.78 -4.88
CA LEU A 432 -12.10 -11.00 -4.75
C LEU A 432 -10.63 -10.64 -4.93
N ARG A 433 -9.84 -10.79 -3.88
CA ARG A 433 -8.40 -10.57 -3.93
C ARG A 433 -7.70 -11.88 -4.20
N PRO A 434 -6.95 -12.01 -5.32
CA PRO A 434 -6.17 -13.20 -5.57
C PRO A 434 -5.10 -13.39 -4.49
N ASP A 435 -4.89 -14.62 -4.04
CA ASP A 435 -3.82 -14.95 -3.07
C ASP A 435 -2.42 -15.01 -3.70
N SER A 436 -2.37 -14.89 -5.02
CA SER A 436 -1.16 -15.03 -5.82
C SER A 436 -0.57 -13.69 -6.26
N ALA A 437 0.63 -13.77 -6.86
CA ALA A 437 1.27 -12.68 -7.56
C ALA A 437 0.43 -12.09 -8.72
N ALA A 438 -0.64 -12.76 -9.12
CA ALA A 438 -1.61 -12.29 -10.13
C ALA A 438 -2.28 -10.96 -9.78
N GLN A 439 -2.28 -10.54 -8.51
CA GLN A 439 -2.71 -9.18 -8.12
C GLN A 439 -1.96 -8.09 -8.89
N MET A 440 -0.68 -8.32 -9.20
CA MET A 440 0.15 -7.38 -9.95
C MET A 440 -0.20 -7.35 -11.45
N ALA A 441 -0.86 -8.40 -11.93
CA ALA A 441 -1.18 -8.57 -13.35
C ALA A 441 -2.51 -7.95 -13.78
N GLY A 442 -3.38 -7.54 -12.84
CA GLY A 442 -4.62 -6.99 -13.31
C GLY A 442 -5.78 -6.77 -12.39
N GLY A 443 -5.58 -6.37 -11.17
CA GLY A 443 -6.65 -5.94 -10.28
C GLY A 443 -7.55 -7.07 -9.76
N ALA A 444 -8.13 -6.84 -8.61
CA ALA A 444 -9.10 -7.74 -8.02
C ALA A 444 -10.47 -7.59 -8.71
N PRO A 445 -11.14 -8.68 -9.13
CA PRO A 445 -12.53 -8.59 -9.58
C PRO A 445 -13.40 -7.94 -8.53
N ALA A 446 -14.16 -6.92 -8.90
CA ALA A 446 -15.01 -6.17 -7.99
C ALA A 446 -16.38 -5.88 -8.61
N ALA A 447 -17.43 -5.97 -7.81
CA ALA A 447 -18.79 -5.66 -8.24
C ALA A 447 -19.51 -4.79 -7.21
N PRO A 448 -20.30 -3.81 -7.64
CA PRO A 448 -21.25 -3.12 -6.77
C PRO A 448 -22.39 -4.07 -6.39
N VAL A 449 -22.92 -3.90 -5.19
CA VAL A 449 -24.14 -4.58 -4.74
C VAL A 449 -25.34 -3.77 -5.22
N GLN A 450 -26.31 -4.44 -5.86
CA GLN A 450 -27.55 -3.83 -6.32
C GLN A 450 -28.53 -3.59 -5.15
N ALA A 451 -29.56 -2.81 -5.39
CA ALA A 451 -30.54 -2.49 -4.36
C ALA A 451 -31.30 -3.72 -3.80
N ASP A 452 -31.40 -4.79 -4.61
CA ASP A 452 -32.01 -6.07 -4.22
C ASP A 452 -31.03 -7.02 -3.51
N GLY A 453 -29.78 -6.55 -3.26
CA GLY A 453 -28.71 -7.31 -2.65
C GLY A 453 -27.94 -8.20 -3.63
N THR A 454 -28.29 -8.26 -4.90
CA THR A 454 -27.56 -9.07 -5.88
C THR A 454 -26.28 -8.40 -6.35
N PHE A 455 -25.29 -9.19 -6.75
CA PHE A 455 -24.07 -8.71 -7.39
C PHE A 455 -23.55 -9.73 -8.40
N THR A 456 -22.76 -9.26 -9.36
CA THR A 456 -22.13 -10.13 -10.37
C THR A 456 -20.70 -9.71 -10.61
N LEU A 457 -19.77 -10.58 -10.21
CA LEU A 457 -18.34 -10.45 -10.48
C LEU A 457 -18.05 -11.04 -11.86
N GLN A 458 -17.53 -10.21 -12.73
CA GLN A 458 -17.16 -10.60 -14.10
C GLN A 458 -15.67 -10.82 -14.24
N GLN A 459 -15.27 -11.62 -15.22
CA GLN A 459 -13.89 -11.88 -15.57
C GLN A 459 -13.02 -12.38 -14.39
N VAL A 460 -13.60 -13.21 -13.54
CA VAL A 460 -12.91 -13.84 -12.42
C VAL A 460 -11.99 -14.93 -12.97
N GLY A 461 -10.68 -14.78 -12.81
CA GLY A 461 -9.69 -15.76 -13.26
C GLY A 461 -9.72 -17.05 -12.45
N ARG A 462 -8.97 -18.07 -12.90
CA ARG A 462 -8.70 -19.28 -12.10
C ARG A 462 -7.65 -18.97 -11.08
N ASP A 463 -8.03 -18.92 -9.81
CA ASP A 463 -7.13 -18.58 -8.68
C ASP A 463 -7.76 -18.96 -7.34
N ASP A 464 -6.96 -18.86 -6.28
CA ASP A 464 -7.42 -18.84 -4.91
C ASP A 464 -7.64 -17.37 -4.51
N TYR A 465 -8.80 -17.08 -3.95
CA TYR A 465 -9.23 -15.71 -3.62
C TYR A 465 -9.57 -15.55 -2.16
N ARG A 466 -9.31 -14.35 -1.64
CA ARG A 466 -9.89 -13.87 -0.38
C ARG A 466 -11.00 -12.88 -0.67
N LEU A 467 -12.13 -13.09 0.00
CA LEU A 467 -13.27 -12.20 -0.08
C LEU A 467 -13.01 -10.93 0.74
N SER A 468 -13.30 -9.79 0.16
CA SER A 468 -13.24 -8.48 0.83
C SER A 468 -14.49 -7.68 0.47
N ILE A 469 -15.08 -6.99 1.46
CA ILE A 469 -16.27 -6.18 1.26
C ILE A 469 -15.97 -4.76 1.69
N GLY A 470 -16.02 -3.84 0.74
CA GLY A 470 -15.85 -2.40 0.97
C GLY A 470 -17.19 -1.68 1.08
N GLY A 471 -17.19 -0.51 1.72
CA GLY A 471 -18.37 0.36 1.80
C GLY A 471 -19.50 -0.17 2.70
N MET A 472 -19.20 -1.11 3.59
CA MET A 472 -20.18 -1.60 4.58
C MET A 472 -20.66 -0.46 5.49
N PRO A 473 -21.87 -0.57 6.07
CA PRO A 473 -22.33 0.32 7.11
C PRO A 473 -21.32 0.44 8.27
N ARG A 474 -21.34 1.56 8.97
CA ARG A 474 -20.56 1.68 10.19
C ARG A 474 -20.92 0.58 11.18
N ASN A 475 -19.94 0.07 11.88
CA ASN A 475 -20.11 -0.98 12.88
C ASN A 475 -20.79 -2.25 12.31
N ALA A 476 -20.49 -2.60 11.04
CA ALA A 476 -20.94 -3.84 10.44
C ALA A 476 -19.76 -4.81 10.26
N TYR A 477 -20.07 -6.12 10.27
CA TYR A 477 -19.10 -7.17 9.99
C TYR A 477 -19.72 -8.26 9.11
N VAL A 478 -18.87 -9.02 8.44
CA VAL A 478 -19.31 -10.19 7.66
C VAL A 478 -19.51 -11.35 8.64
N LYS A 479 -20.79 -11.66 8.88
CA LYS A 479 -21.19 -12.77 9.78
C LYS A 479 -20.96 -14.12 9.12
N MET A 480 -21.21 -14.21 7.80
CA MET A 480 -21.08 -15.44 7.03
C MET A 480 -20.85 -15.11 5.57
N ALA A 481 -19.99 -15.86 4.90
CA ALA A 481 -19.95 -15.90 3.45
C ALA A 481 -19.74 -17.35 2.99
N ARG A 482 -20.63 -17.84 2.13
CA ARG A 482 -20.64 -19.24 1.68
C ARG A 482 -20.68 -19.34 0.17
N TYR A 483 -19.87 -20.23 -0.35
CA TYR A 483 -19.93 -20.66 -1.74
C TYR A 483 -20.04 -22.17 -1.81
N SER A 484 -21.10 -22.69 -2.44
CA SER A 484 -21.38 -24.14 -2.52
C SER A 484 -21.34 -24.85 -1.16
N GLY A 485 -21.76 -24.16 -0.08
CA GLY A 485 -21.77 -24.71 1.30
C GLY A 485 -20.50 -24.48 2.10
N THR A 486 -19.37 -24.13 1.48
CA THR A 486 -18.09 -23.88 2.13
C THR A 486 -18.00 -22.45 2.66
N ASP A 487 -17.44 -22.25 3.84
CA ASP A 487 -17.15 -20.92 4.42
C ASP A 487 -15.92 -20.30 3.76
N VAL A 488 -16.15 -19.34 2.89
CA VAL A 488 -15.06 -18.68 2.14
C VAL A 488 -14.35 -17.57 2.92
N MET A 489 -14.85 -17.19 4.09
CA MET A 489 -14.14 -16.20 4.93
C MET A 489 -12.93 -16.81 5.64
N ASN A 490 -13.05 -18.06 6.07
CA ASN A 490 -11.98 -18.77 6.78
C ASN A 490 -11.09 -19.56 5.83
N GLU A 491 -11.68 -20.28 4.88
CA GLU A 491 -10.96 -21.19 3.98
C GLU A 491 -10.48 -20.53 2.68
N GLY A 492 -11.00 -19.32 2.33
CA GLY A 492 -10.79 -18.71 1.04
C GLY A 492 -11.73 -19.27 -0.04
N LEU A 493 -11.74 -18.66 -1.20
CA LEU A 493 -12.55 -19.04 -2.35
C LEU A 493 -11.64 -19.57 -3.46
N ARG A 494 -11.68 -20.87 -3.72
CA ARG A 494 -10.95 -21.49 -4.81
C ARG A 494 -11.82 -21.60 -6.06
N LEU A 495 -11.35 -21.02 -7.16
CA LEU A 495 -12.03 -21.06 -8.46
C LEU A 495 -11.10 -21.63 -9.52
N ASP A 496 -11.10 -22.94 -9.67
CA ASP A 496 -10.36 -23.69 -10.69
C ASP A 496 -11.20 -24.07 -11.92
N ARG A 497 -12.54 -23.99 -11.79
CA ARG A 497 -13.53 -24.33 -12.81
C ARG A 497 -14.72 -23.36 -12.78
N GLN A 498 -15.61 -23.51 -13.77
CA GLN A 498 -16.84 -22.70 -13.86
C GLN A 498 -17.60 -22.73 -12.53
N PRO A 499 -17.95 -21.57 -11.94
CA PRO A 499 -18.77 -21.51 -10.74
C PRO A 499 -20.09 -22.25 -10.90
N SER A 500 -20.44 -23.08 -9.90
CA SER A 500 -21.64 -23.93 -9.93
C SER A 500 -22.79 -23.39 -9.08
N GLY A 501 -22.57 -22.31 -8.33
CA GLY A 501 -23.58 -21.72 -7.45
C GLY A 501 -23.30 -20.26 -7.11
N PRO A 502 -24.20 -19.61 -6.38
CA PRO A 502 -24.01 -18.24 -5.93
C PRO A 502 -23.04 -18.14 -4.75
N LEU A 503 -22.50 -16.96 -4.57
CA LEU A 503 -21.76 -16.55 -3.37
C LEU A 503 -22.74 -15.82 -2.43
N ASP A 504 -23.14 -16.47 -1.34
CA ASP A 504 -24.06 -15.90 -0.36
C ASP A 504 -23.31 -15.23 0.79
N ILE A 505 -23.65 -13.97 1.06
CA ILE A 505 -22.99 -13.13 2.06
C ILE A 505 -24.04 -12.60 3.04
N LEU A 506 -23.79 -12.79 4.33
CA LEU A 506 -24.59 -12.24 5.41
C LEU A 506 -23.75 -11.22 6.21
N ILE A 507 -24.21 -9.99 6.26
CA ILE A 507 -23.64 -8.93 7.08
C ILE A 507 -24.52 -8.73 8.32
N SER A 508 -23.89 -8.49 9.47
CA SER A 508 -24.58 -8.12 10.70
C SER A 508 -24.09 -6.77 11.22
N THR A 509 -24.99 -6.01 11.81
CA THR A 509 -24.71 -4.76 12.55
C THR A 509 -24.70 -4.96 14.07
N ASN A 510 -24.94 -6.19 14.55
CA ASN A 510 -24.96 -6.56 15.96
C ASN A 510 -23.52 -6.72 16.48
N THR A 511 -22.76 -5.64 16.48
CA THR A 511 -21.39 -5.61 16.95
C THR A 511 -21.32 -5.31 18.44
N GLY A 512 -20.24 -5.73 19.09
CA GLY A 512 -19.95 -5.37 20.47
C GLY A 512 -18.91 -4.24 20.57
N ILE A 513 -18.62 -3.87 21.82
CA ILE A 513 -17.67 -2.83 22.21
C ILE A 513 -16.64 -3.46 23.14
N ALA A 514 -15.36 -3.14 22.92
CA ALA A 514 -14.30 -3.38 23.89
C ALA A 514 -13.84 -2.05 24.48
N ASP A 515 -13.89 -1.96 25.79
CA ASP A 515 -13.58 -0.77 26.56
C ASP A 515 -12.54 -1.10 27.64
N GLY A 516 -11.69 -0.15 28.04
CA GLY A 516 -10.75 -0.44 29.08
C GLY A 516 -9.63 0.56 29.28
N VAL A 517 -8.70 0.18 30.17
CA VAL A 517 -7.55 1.00 30.51
C VAL A 517 -6.24 0.23 30.35
N VAL A 518 -5.19 0.95 29.97
CA VAL A 518 -3.83 0.41 29.87
C VAL A 518 -2.93 1.10 30.88
N GLN A 519 -2.20 0.29 31.63
CA GLN A 519 -1.26 0.77 32.64
C GLN A 519 0.15 0.19 32.39
N ASN A 520 1.16 0.90 32.88
CA ASN A 520 2.53 0.38 32.94
C ASN A 520 2.74 -0.49 34.20
N ASP A 521 3.96 -1.01 34.37
CA ASP A 521 4.31 -1.84 35.53
C ASP A 521 4.23 -1.09 36.88
N LYS A 522 4.22 0.24 36.84
CA LYS A 522 4.06 1.12 38.02
C LYS A 522 2.59 1.49 38.28
N GLN A 523 1.63 0.89 37.55
CA GLN A 523 0.20 1.22 37.61
C GLN A 523 -0.14 2.65 37.17
N GLU A 524 0.75 3.30 36.41
CA GLU A 524 0.49 4.60 35.81
C GLU A 524 -0.21 4.44 34.46
N ALA A 525 -1.08 5.37 34.10
CA ALA A 525 -1.77 5.37 32.83
C ALA A 525 -0.79 5.40 31.64
N SER A 526 -0.94 4.45 30.70
CA SER A 526 -0.12 4.39 29.50
C SER A 526 -0.80 5.15 28.36
N VAL A 527 -0.31 6.36 28.09
CA VAL A 527 -0.86 7.30 27.11
C VAL A 527 -0.35 7.00 25.71
N ASN A 528 -1.23 7.09 24.71
CA ASN A 528 -0.92 6.93 23.28
C ASN A 528 -0.19 5.60 22.97
N VAL A 529 -0.62 4.50 23.59
CA VAL A 529 -0.17 3.15 23.28
C VAL A 529 -1.15 2.44 22.34
N THR A 530 -0.67 1.53 21.52
CA THR A 530 -1.52 0.80 20.59
C THR A 530 -2.19 -0.37 21.29
N VAL A 531 -3.51 -0.39 21.26
CA VAL A 531 -4.32 -1.53 21.68
C VAL A 531 -4.83 -2.28 20.46
N VAL A 532 -4.69 -3.60 20.45
CA VAL A 532 -5.10 -4.44 19.33
C VAL A 532 -5.93 -5.61 19.85
N LEU A 533 -7.11 -5.78 19.28
CA LEU A 533 -7.90 -7.00 19.41
C LEU A 533 -7.51 -7.96 18.30
N ILE A 534 -7.02 -9.12 18.67
CA ILE A 534 -6.63 -10.20 17.77
C ILE A 534 -7.62 -11.35 17.96
N PRO A 535 -8.31 -11.84 16.91
CA PRO A 535 -9.21 -12.96 17.02
C PRO A 535 -8.46 -14.22 17.49
N ASP A 536 -9.18 -15.18 18.05
CA ASP A 536 -8.66 -16.46 18.45
C ASP A 536 -7.95 -17.20 17.29
N ALA A 537 -7.13 -18.19 17.60
CA ALA A 537 -6.21 -18.82 16.65
C ALA A 537 -6.90 -19.33 15.37
N GLU A 538 -8.11 -19.87 15.49
CA GLU A 538 -8.88 -20.40 14.34
C GLU A 538 -9.33 -19.33 13.36
N ARG A 539 -9.48 -18.07 13.82
CA ARG A 539 -9.97 -16.95 13.01
C ARG A 539 -8.89 -15.91 12.66
N ARG A 540 -7.62 -16.18 12.94
CA ARG A 540 -6.51 -15.24 12.67
C ARG A 540 -6.30 -14.93 11.18
N SER A 541 -6.76 -15.81 10.30
CA SER A 541 -6.76 -15.56 8.84
C SER A 541 -7.77 -14.50 8.42
N ARG A 542 -8.72 -14.14 9.28
CA ARG A 542 -9.75 -13.14 9.08
C ARG A 542 -9.25 -11.75 9.50
N PHE A 543 -8.51 -11.10 8.62
CA PHE A 543 -7.94 -9.76 8.88
C PHE A 543 -9.01 -8.68 9.08
N ASP A 544 -10.23 -8.93 8.59
CA ASP A 544 -11.40 -8.07 8.79
C ASP A 544 -11.91 -8.04 10.24
N LEU A 545 -11.50 -8.98 11.08
CA LEU A 545 -11.89 -9.05 12.49
C LEU A 545 -10.95 -8.28 13.43
N TYR A 546 -9.73 -7.97 12.98
CA TYR A 546 -8.78 -7.22 13.80
C TYR A 546 -9.27 -5.79 14.00
N ARG A 547 -9.12 -5.30 15.23
CA ARG A 547 -9.46 -3.92 15.58
C ARG A 547 -8.33 -3.28 16.37
N THR A 548 -8.13 -2.00 16.16
CA THR A 548 -7.07 -1.25 16.82
C THR A 548 -7.59 0.06 17.37
N ALA A 549 -7.04 0.49 18.50
CA ALA A 549 -7.22 1.82 19.05
C ALA A 549 -5.91 2.34 19.65
N SER A 550 -5.87 3.62 19.98
CA SER A 550 -4.82 4.22 20.82
C SER A 550 -5.43 4.69 22.11
N THR A 551 -4.69 4.57 23.20
CA THR A 551 -5.14 5.09 24.49
C THR A 551 -5.09 6.62 24.52
N ASP A 552 -6.02 7.22 25.24
CA ASP A 552 -6.10 8.66 25.48
C ASP A 552 -5.13 9.13 26.60
N ALA A 553 -5.29 10.39 27.05
CA ALA A 553 -4.46 10.99 28.10
C ALA A 553 -4.62 10.33 29.48
N THR A 554 -5.67 9.57 29.69
CA THR A 554 -5.95 8.82 30.94
C THR A 554 -5.61 7.35 30.82
N GLY A 555 -5.05 6.91 29.68
CA GLY A 555 -4.76 5.49 29.40
C GLY A 555 -5.98 4.68 29.00
N HIS A 556 -7.14 5.35 28.76
CA HIS A 556 -8.38 4.69 28.37
C HIS A 556 -8.41 4.44 26.85
N PHE A 557 -9.00 3.33 26.43
CA PHE A 557 -9.29 3.02 25.03
C PHE A 557 -10.74 2.57 24.85
N HIS A 558 -11.26 2.84 23.65
CA HIS A 558 -12.62 2.47 23.25
C HIS A 558 -12.61 1.95 21.83
N ILE A 559 -13.13 0.74 21.61
CA ILE A 559 -13.17 0.06 20.29
C ILE A 559 -14.60 -0.39 20.02
N GLU A 560 -15.23 0.26 19.05
CA GLU A 560 -16.55 -0.10 18.55
C GLU A 560 -16.48 -1.01 17.31
N GLY A 561 -17.60 -1.59 16.94
CA GLY A 561 -17.72 -2.36 15.70
C GLY A 561 -16.97 -3.68 15.74
N VAL A 562 -16.81 -4.26 16.93
CA VAL A 562 -16.16 -5.55 17.10
C VAL A 562 -17.16 -6.67 16.81
N ALA A 563 -16.80 -7.58 15.90
CA ALA A 563 -17.60 -8.78 15.65
C ALA A 563 -17.65 -9.66 16.91
N PRO A 564 -18.79 -10.27 17.25
CA PRO A 564 -18.88 -11.19 18.40
C PRO A 564 -17.93 -12.37 18.29
N GLY A 565 -17.40 -12.80 19.44
CA GLY A 565 -16.49 -13.95 19.52
C GLY A 565 -15.39 -13.78 20.55
N ASP A 566 -14.45 -14.72 20.52
CA ASP A 566 -13.31 -14.75 21.44
C ASP A 566 -12.10 -14.07 20.80
N TYR A 567 -11.41 -13.25 21.59
CA TYR A 567 -10.26 -12.44 21.19
C TYR A 567 -9.18 -12.45 22.26
N HIS A 568 -7.96 -12.11 21.88
CA HIS A 568 -6.89 -11.71 22.76
C HIS A 568 -6.58 -10.24 22.56
N VAL A 569 -6.50 -9.47 23.64
CA VAL A 569 -6.20 -8.04 23.59
C VAL A 569 -4.78 -7.81 24.02
N PHE A 570 -4.06 -7.09 23.22
CA PHE A 570 -2.67 -6.71 23.47
C PHE A 570 -2.55 -5.20 23.50
N SER A 571 -1.55 -4.69 24.22
CA SER A 571 -1.20 -3.28 24.20
C SER A 571 0.31 -3.11 24.10
N TRP A 572 0.80 -2.40 23.08
CA TRP A 572 2.22 -2.16 22.88
C TRP A 572 2.57 -0.69 22.99
N GLU A 573 3.68 -0.41 23.66
CA GLU A 573 4.24 0.93 23.68
C GLU A 573 4.78 1.35 22.30
N ASN A 574 5.40 0.41 21.59
CA ASN A 574 5.85 0.61 20.21
C ASN A 574 5.72 -0.69 19.42
N VAL A 575 4.96 -0.67 18.34
CA VAL A 575 4.77 -1.81 17.42
C VAL A 575 4.59 -1.28 16.01
N GLU A 576 5.14 -1.97 15.04
CA GLU A 576 4.91 -1.63 13.63
C GLU A 576 3.46 -1.96 13.24
N ASN A 577 2.88 -1.09 12.41
CA ASN A 577 1.50 -1.28 11.99
C ASN A 577 1.36 -2.58 11.20
N GLY A 578 0.39 -3.41 11.60
CA GLY A 578 0.11 -4.70 10.99
C GLY A 578 1.00 -5.86 11.47
N ALA A 579 2.04 -5.62 12.28
CA ALA A 579 2.91 -6.69 12.79
C ALA A 579 2.13 -7.74 13.59
N TRP A 580 1.08 -7.34 14.27
CA TRP A 580 0.19 -8.22 15.03
C TRP A 580 -0.63 -9.19 14.16
N GLN A 581 -0.62 -9.06 12.85
CA GLN A 581 -1.24 -9.99 11.91
C GLN A 581 -0.28 -11.11 11.47
N ASP A 582 1.03 -10.93 11.70
CA ASP A 582 2.06 -11.93 11.38
C ASP A 582 2.08 -13.00 12.49
N PRO A 583 1.85 -14.29 12.16
CA PRO A 583 1.88 -15.39 13.13
C PRO A 583 3.22 -15.54 13.86
N ASP A 584 4.35 -15.26 13.20
CA ASP A 584 5.68 -15.38 13.81
C ASP A 584 5.96 -14.23 14.78
N PHE A 585 5.44 -13.04 14.47
CA PHE A 585 5.50 -11.91 15.39
C PHE A 585 4.65 -12.16 16.63
N ILE A 586 3.37 -12.52 16.46
CA ILE A 586 2.45 -12.64 17.59
C ILE A 586 2.81 -13.81 18.53
N ARG A 587 3.41 -14.88 18.02
CA ARG A 587 3.87 -16.03 18.82
C ARG A 587 4.80 -15.62 19.96
N GLN A 588 5.59 -14.56 19.79
CA GLN A 588 6.52 -14.06 20.81
C GLN A 588 5.80 -13.35 21.98
N PHE A 589 4.53 -13.02 21.82
CA PHE A 589 3.73 -12.28 22.78
C PHE A 589 2.48 -13.03 23.24
N GLU A 590 2.29 -14.27 22.81
CA GLU A 590 1.06 -15.04 23.01
C GLU A 590 0.63 -15.08 24.50
N ASP A 591 1.59 -15.22 25.40
CA ASP A 591 1.40 -15.25 26.85
C ASP A 591 1.04 -13.88 27.47
N ARG A 592 1.22 -12.80 26.74
CA ARG A 592 0.91 -11.43 27.17
C ARG A 592 -0.46 -10.94 26.71
N GLY A 593 -1.12 -11.70 25.84
CA GLY A 593 -2.47 -11.42 25.37
C GLY A 593 -3.50 -11.73 26.44
N LYS A 594 -4.34 -10.75 26.78
CA LYS A 594 -5.43 -10.97 27.74
C LYS A 594 -6.68 -11.43 27.00
N PRO A 595 -7.26 -12.61 27.34
CA PRO A 595 -8.46 -13.09 26.68
C PRO A 595 -9.68 -12.24 27.02
N ILE A 596 -10.54 -12.00 26.02
CA ILE A 596 -11.80 -11.28 26.15
C ILE A 596 -12.85 -11.92 25.24
N ARG A 597 -14.09 -12.03 25.72
CA ARG A 597 -15.23 -12.41 24.90
C ARG A 597 -16.09 -11.21 24.58
N ILE A 598 -16.36 -10.98 23.32
CA ILE A 598 -17.25 -9.93 22.83
C ILE A 598 -18.61 -10.55 22.52
N ASN A 599 -19.64 -10.01 23.14
CA ASN A 599 -21.03 -10.44 22.91
C ASN A 599 -21.72 -9.50 21.91
N GLU A 600 -22.77 -10.01 21.22
CA GLU A 600 -23.61 -9.18 20.36
C GLU A 600 -24.22 -8.02 21.17
N SER A 601 -24.06 -6.79 20.66
CA SER A 601 -24.52 -5.54 21.27
C SER A 601 -24.08 -5.32 22.73
N GLY A 602 -23.05 -6.04 23.18
CA GLY A 602 -22.52 -5.97 24.52
C GLY A 602 -21.28 -5.10 24.63
N THR A 603 -21.00 -4.56 25.84
CA THR A 603 -19.74 -3.92 26.19
C THR A 603 -18.93 -4.85 27.08
N SER A 604 -17.67 -5.08 26.72
CA SER A 604 -16.72 -5.88 27.50
C SER A 604 -15.60 -4.99 27.99
N ASN A 605 -15.35 -5.00 29.32
CA ASN A 605 -14.33 -4.18 29.96
C ASN A 605 -13.08 -4.98 30.27
N ILE A 606 -11.90 -4.40 30.06
CA ILE A 606 -10.63 -5.07 30.27
C ILE A 606 -9.55 -4.09 30.75
N GLU A 607 -8.72 -4.55 31.67
CA GLU A 607 -7.51 -3.84 32.11
C GLU A 607 -6.29 -4.53 31.50
N LEU A 608 -5.40 -3.75 30.92
CA LEU A 608 -4.22 -4.23 30.21
C LEU A 608 -2.93 -3.68 30.82
N ARG A 609 -1.86 -4.44 30.70
CA ARG A 609 -0.49 -3.96 30.91
C ARG A 609 0.17 -3.71 29.58
N VAL A 610 0.87 -2.57 29.46
CA VAL A 610 1.59 -2.25 28.24
C VAL A 610 2.80 -3.15 28.05
N ILE A 611 3.00 -3.63 26.84
CA ILE A 611 4.18 -4.36 26.42
C ILE A 611 5.24 -3.32 26.01
N PRO A 612 6.41 -3.25 26.70
CA PRO A 612 7.45 -2.30 26.38
C PRO A 612 8.08 -2.58 25.00
N PRO A 613 8.79 -1.60 24.39
CA PRO A 613 9.51 -1.83 23.14
C PRO A 613 10.55 -2.94 23.33
N GLN A 614 10.70 -3.78 22.33
CA GLN A 614 11.85 -4.70 22.28
C GLN A 614 13.13 -3.88 22.04
N VAL A 615 14.09 -3.99 22.93
CA VAL A 615 15.37 -3.27 22.90
C VAL A 615 16.28 -3.81 21.81
#